data_0d10448ec66e342358ffd31d8e622046
#
_entry.id   0d10448ec66e342358ffd31d8e622046
#
_cell.length_a   1.000
_cell.length_b   1.000
_cell.length_c   1.000
_cell.angle_alpha   90.00
_cell.angle_beta   90.00
_cell.angle_gamma   90.00
#
_symmetry.space_group_name_H-M   'P 1'
#
loop_
_entity.id
_entity.type
_entity.pdbx_description
1 polymer ?
#
loop_
_entity_poly.entity_id
_entity_poly.type
_entity_poly.pdbx_seq_one_letter_code
_entity_poly.pdbx_strand_id
1 'polypeptide(L)'
;RVIGRKALMLVIYLALVGATWGLFKVVPGGFVPAQDKQYLVGFAQLPDGATLDRTEDVIRRMGEIVKTNPNVEDAIAFPGLSINGFTNSSNSGIVFVTLKPFAERTRADQSGGAVAMQLNQAFGSIQEAFIAMFPPPPVAGLGTTGGFKLQIEDRASLGYEAMDGAVKAFMGKAYQTPELAGLFTSWQVNVPQLYANIDRTKARQLGVPVTDIFDTLQIYLGSLYANDFNQFGRTYSVRVQADAAYRARAEDVAALKVRSSTGEMVPLSALMKIEPSFGPERAMRYNGYLAADVNGGPAPGFSSGQAQAAIERIAAETLPQGITFEWTELTYQEILAGNSAVLVFPLAILLVFLVLAAQYESLTLPIAIILIVPMGILAAMTGVWLTKGDNNVFTQIGLIVLVGLSAKNAILIVEFARELEFAGRSPVQAAIEASRLRLRPILMTSLAFVMGVLPLVLSTGAGAEMRSAMGVAVFAGMIGVTAFGLFLTPVFYVLLRKLAGNRPLVEHGAHVAPISHAPHAAGSAAHPVLAAPRHPHEGA
;
A
#
# COMPACT_ATOMS: atom_id res chain seq x y z
N ARG A 1 39.43 -17.47 21.14
CA ARG A 1 38.87 -18.80 20.82
C ARG A 1 38.14 -18.78 19.47
N VAL A 2 37.28 -17.79 19.19
CA VAL A 2 36.51 -17.64 17.93
C VAL A 2 37.43 -17.52 16.71
N ILE A 3 38.39 -16.63 16.74
CA ILE A 3 39.37 -16.41 15.67
C ILE A 3 40.25 -17.65 15.38
N GLY A 4 40.49 -18.51 16.39
CA GLY A 4 41.25 -19.75 16.22
C GLY A 4 40.49 -20.83 15.43
N ARG A 5 39.14 -20.78 15.37
CA ARG A 5 38.29 -21.76 14.70
C ARG A 5 37.62 -21.17 13.45
N LYS A 6 38.39 -20.52 12.57
CA LYS A 6 37.88 -19.77 11.40
C LYS A 6 36.97 -20.59 10.47
N ALA A 7 37.34 -21.86 10.20
CA ALA A 7 36.56 -22.73 9.36
C ALA A 7 35.15 -23.03 9.96
N LEU A 8 35.08 -23.28 11.27
CA LEU A 8 33.83 -23.49 11.97
C LEU A 8 32.96 -22.21 11.91
N MET A 9 33.55 -21.03 12.11
CA MET A 9 32.83 -19.76 12.02
C MET A 9 32.30 -19.48 10.62
N LEU A 10 33.05 -19.87 9.59
CA LEU A 10 32.59 -19.75 8.20
C LEU A 10 31.40 -20.69 7.91
N VAL A 11 31.44 -21.92 8.41
CA VAL A 11 30.32 -22.87 8.27
C VAL A 11 29.07 -22.33 8.99
N ILE A 12 29.22 -21.83 10.21
CA ILE A 12 28.11 -21.20 10.96
C ILE A 12 27.57 -20.00 10.18
N TYR A 13 28.43 -19.16 9.65
CA TYR A 13 28.02 -18.00 8.85
C TYR A 13 27.24 -18.42 7.61
N LEU A 14 27.70 -19.41 6.85
CA LEU A 14 27.01 -19.92 5.67
C LEU A 14 25.64 -20.55 6.04
N ALA A 15 25.55 -21.24 7.17
CA ALA A 15 24.28 -21.76 7.70
C ALA A 15 23.31 -20.61 8.05
N LEU A 16 23.80 -19.52 8.64
CA LEU A 16 22.98 -18.33 8.96
C LEU A 16 22.54 -17.58 7.70
N VAL A 17 23.39 -17.51 6.67
CA VAL A 17 23.00 -16.96 5.35
C VAL A 17 21.92 -17.84 4.71
N GLY A 18 22.05 -19.17 4.81
CA GLY A 18 20.99 -20.09 4.39
C GLY A 18 19.68 -19.89 5.16
N ALA A 19 19.75 -19.66 6.47
CA ALA A 19 18.60 -19.32 7.30
C ALA A 19 17.96 -17.97 6.88
N THR A 20 18.75 -16.98 6.50
CA THR A 20 18.22 -15.70 5.94
C THR A 20 17.38 -15.96 4.69
N TRP A 21 17.90 -16.76 3.76
CA TRP A 21 17.14 -17.13 2.56
C TRP A 21 15.86 -17.92 2.90
N GLY A 22 15.92 -18.83 3.89
CA GLY A 22 14.77 -19.55 4.39
C GLY A 22 13.69 -18.61 4.95
N LEU A 23 14.07 -17.59 5.73
CA LEU A 23 13.13 -16.62 6.28
C LEU A 23 12.43 -15.79 5.20
N PHE A 24 13.11 -15.43 4.10
CA PHE A 24 12.46 -14.78 2.96
C PHE A 24 11.41 -15.66 2.27
N LYS A 25 11.47 -16.98 2.43
CA LYS A 25 10.42 -17.90 1.95
C LYS A 25 9.26 -18.06 2.92
N VAL A 26 9.53 -17.93 4.22
CA VAL A 26 8.53 -18.12 5.28
C VAL A 26 7.75 -16.82 5.56
N VAL A 27 8.44 -15.67 5.55
CA VAL A 27 7.79 -14.37 5.75
C VAL A 27 7.00 -14.02 4.48
N PRO A 28 5.68 -13.85 4.58
CA PRO A 28 4.86 -13.56 3.40
C PRO A 28 5.19 -12.21 2.79
N GLY A 29 5.07 -12.10 1.46
CA GLY A 29 5.17 -10.84 0.75
C GLY A 29 3.95 -9.97 0.97
N GLY A 30 4.13 -8.66 1.00
CA GLY A 30 3.08 -7.65 1.07
C GLY A 30 3.53 -6.37 0.39
N PHE A 31 2.62 -5.43 0.15
CA PHE A 31 2.95 -4.15 -0.47
C PHE A 31 2.88 -3.00 0.53
N VAL A 32 1.69 -2.52 0.81
CA VAL A 32 1.46 -1.47 1.81
C VAL A 32 0.53 -2.04 2.88
N PRO A 33 0.90 -2.01 4.16
CA PRO A 33 0.07 -2.54 5.23
C PRO A 33 -1.25 -1.76 5.31
N ALA A 34 -2.34 -2.47 5.65
CA ALA A 34 -3.62 -1.84 5.94
C ALA A 34 -3.45 -0.86 7.10
N GLN A 35 -4.10 0.30 7.01
CA GLN A 35 -3.96 1.38 7.97
C GLN A 35 -5.28 1.69 8.66
N ASP A 36 -5.22 1.97 9.95
CA ASP A 36 -6.30 2.63 10.65
C ASP A 36 -6.22 4.14 10.39
N LYS A 37 -7.18 4.66 9.62
CA LYS A 37 -7.28 6.08 9.26
C LYS A 37 -8.39 6.82 10.02
N GLN A 38 -8.87 6.23 11.11
CA GLN A 38 -9.96 6.80 11.93
C GLN A 38 -11.31 6.84 11.21
N TYR A 39 -11.46 6.15 10.08
CA TYR A 39 -12.75 5.97 9.44
C TYR A 39 -12.82 4.63 8.71
N LEU A 40 -14.05 4.17 8.49
CA LEU A 40 -14.38 2.97 7.73
C LEU A 40 -15.34 3.33 6.61
N VAL A 41 -15.35 2.51 5.57
CA VAL A 41 -16.28 2.62 4.45
C VAL A 41 -17.13 1.36 4.39
N GLY A 42 -18.43 1.53 4.53
CA GLY A 42 -19.41 0.46 4.38
C GLY A 42 -20.24 0.65 3.14
N PHE A 43 -20.67 -0.43 2.54
CA PHE A 43 -21.67 -0.37 1.49
C PHE A 43 -22.70 -1.48 1.65
N ALA A 44 -23.88 -1.24 1.09
CA ALA A 44 -24.93 -2.22 0.94
C ALA A 44 -25.28 -2.36 -0.54
N GLN A 45 -25.42 -3.59 -1.00
CA GLN A 45 -25.89 -3.94 -2.33
C GLN A 45 -27.15 -4.80 -2.19
N LEU A 46 -28.28 -4.27 -2.59
CA LEU A 46 -29.55 -4.98 -2.61
C LEU A 46 -29.69 -5.80 -3.91
N PRO A 47 -30.65 -6.73 -3.97
CA PRO A 47 -30.96 -7.46 -5.20
C PRO A 47 -31.30 -6.54 -6.37
N ASP A 48 -31.13 -7.08 -7.58
CA ASP A 48 -31.40 -6.39 -8.83
C ASP A 48 -32.81 -5.80 -8.86
N GLY A 49 -32.92 -4.52 -9.23
CA GLY A 49 -34.20 -3.83 -9.32
C GLY A 49 -34.82 -3.38 -8.00
N ALA A 50 -34.09 -3.46 -6.89
CA ALA A 50 -34.57 -2.90 -5.62
C ALA A 50 -34.73 -1.38 -5.73
N THR A 51 -35.81 -0.87 -5.11
CA THR A 51 -36.13 0.56 -5.10
C THR A 51 -35.24 1.34 -4.14
N LEU A 52 -35.14 2.64 -4.36
CA LEU A 52 -34.37 3.53 -3.48
C LEU A 52 -34.91 3.52 -2.03
N ASP A 53 -36.23 3.46 -1.83
CA ASP A 53 -36.84 3.41 -0.49
C ASP A 53 -36.39 2.18 0.30
N ARG A 54 -36.29 1.00 -0.35
CA ARG A 54 -35.77 -0.20 0.29
C ARG A 54 -34.30 -0.06 0.64
N THR A 55 -33.54 0.57 -0.23
CA THR A 55 -32.11 0.84 -0.01
C THR A 55 -31.92 1.82 1.15
N GLU A 56 -32.72 2.87 1.21
CA GLU A 56 -32.72 3.84 2.31
C GLU A 56 -33.03 3.17 3.65
N ASP A 57 -34.00 2.27 3.71
CA ASP A 57 -34.34 1.54 4.92
C ASP A 57 -33.17 0.65 5.40
N VAL A 58 -32.52 -0.06 4.49
CA VAL A 58 -31.32 -0.87 4.81
C VAL A 58 -30.18 0.01 5.30
N ILE A 59 -29.90 1.12 4.61
CA ILE A 59 -28.81 2.04 4.97
C ILE A 59 -29.08 2.72 6.31
N ARG A 60 -30.33 3.06 6.63
CA ARG A 60 -30.72 3.61 7.92
C ARG A 60 -30.48 2.61 9.05
N ARG A 61 -30.90 1.34 8.87
CA ARG A 61 -30.64 0.25 9.84
C ARG A 61 -29.14 0.00 10.01
N MET A 62 -28.36 0.08 8.95
CA MET A 62 -26.89 0.02 9.06
C MET A 62 -26.36 1.15 9.95
N GLY A 63 -26.83 2.39 9.74
CA GLY A 63 -26.44 3.54 10.56
C GLY A 63 -26.82 3.37 12.04
N GLU A 64 -27.98 2.80 12.33
CA GLU A 64 -28.43 2.48 13.69
C GLU A 64 -27.49 1.44 14.36
N ILE A 65 -27.15 0.35 13.65
CA ILE A 65 -26.23 -0.68 14.15
C ILE A 65 -24.84 -0.08 14.40
N VAL A 66 -24.33 0.71 13.46
CA VAL A 66 -23.00 1.35 13.57
C VAL A 66 -22.89 2.21 14.81
N LYS A 67 -23.94 2.99 15.13
CA LYS A 67 -23.97 3.87 16.32
C LYS A 67 -24.01 3.11 17.65
N THR A 68 -24.34 1.82 17.65
CA THR A 68 -24.27 1.02 18.88
C THR A 68 -22.84 0.65 19.28
N ASN A 69 -21.87 0.74 18.36
CA ASN A 69 -20.48 0.40 18.66
C ASN A 69 -19.80 1.55 19.43
N PRO A 70 -19.24 1.31 20.61
CA PRO A 70 -18.67 2.36 21.47
C PRO A 70 -17.41 3.02 20.87
N ASN A 71 -16.79 2.43 19.85
CA ASN A 71 -15.60 2.96 19.17
C ASN A 71 -15.93 3.86 17.98
N VAL A 72 -17.22 3.99 17.64
CA VAL A 72 -17.72 4.86 16.58
C VAL A 72 -18.04 6.23 17.14
N GLU A 73 -17.72 7.27 16.39
CA GLU A 73 -18.09 8.65 16.70
C GLU A 73 -19.36 9.04 15.95
N ASP A 74 -19.31 8.94 14.60
CA ASP A 74 -20.43 9.29 13.73
C ASP A 74 -20.52 8.40 12.51
N ALA A 75 -21.69 8.44 11.84
CA ALA A 75 -21.93 7.77 10.57
C ALA A 75 -22.65 8.70 9.58
N ILE A 76 -22.17 8.77 8.36
CA ILE A 76 -22.76 9.53 7.25
C ILE A 76 -23.20 8.54 6.18
N ALA A 77 -24.48 8.55 5.86
CA ALA A 77 -25.11 7.58 4.98
C ALA A 77 -25.57 8.21 3.66
N PHE A 78 -25.36 7.51 2.57
CA PHE A 78 -25.70 7.90 1.20
C PHE A 78 -26.49 6.77 0.52
N PRO A 79 -27.82 6.69 0.69
CA PRO A 79 -28.64 5.76 -0.08
C PRO A 79 -28.66 6.18 -1.55
N GLY A 80 -28.69 5.20 -2.46
CA GLY A 80 -28.69 5.45 -3.88
C GLY A 80 -27.31 5.77 -4.50
N LEU A 81 -26.22 5.57 -3.75
CA LEU A 81 -24.86 5.77 -4.22
C LEU A 81 -24.11 4.44 -4.25
N SER A 82 -23.62 4.05 -5.41
CA SER A 82 -22.77 2.85 -5.55
C SER A 82 -21.32 3.16 -5.18
N ILE A 83 -20.67 2.25 -4.44
CA ILE A 83 -19.25 2.35 -4.13
C ILE A 83 -18.36 2.26 -5.36
N ASN A 84 -18.83 1.60 -6.42
CA ASN A 84 -18.08 1.47 -7.64
C ASN A 84 -18.30 2.71 -8.54
N GLY A 85 -17.27 3.56 -8.58
CA GLY A 85 -17.25 4.79 -9.34
C GLY A 85 -18.14 5.91 -8.80
N PHE A 86 -18.71 5.78 -7.60
CA PHE A 86 -19.60 6.77 -6.97
C PHE A 86 -20.75 7.20 -7.88
N THR A 87 -21.34 6.22 -8.58
CA THR A 87 -22.45 6.45 -9.50
C THR A 87 -23.79 6.21 -8.81
N ASN A 88 -24.85 6.85 -9.31
CA ASN A 88 -26.21 6.64 -8.80
C ASN A 88 -26.69 5.23 -9.13
N SER A 89 -27.22 4.55 -8.15
CA SER A 89 -27.81 3.21 -8.26
C SER A 89 -28.89 3.03 -7.20
N SER A 90 -30.12 2.74 -7.60
CA SER A 90 -31.26 2.64 -6.68
C SER A 90 -31.10 1.53 -5.64
N ASN A 91 -30.36 0.46 -5.95
CA ASN A 91 -30.17 -0.72 -5.11
C ASN A 91 -28.83 -0.74 -4.37
N SER A 92 -28.12 0.38 -4.33
CA SER A 92 -26.84 0.50 -3.64
C SER A 92 -26.82 1.67 -2.67
N GLY A 93 -26.03 1.57 -1.61
CA GLY A 93 -25.79 2.68 -0.70
C GLY A 93 -24.43 2.57 0.01
N ILE A 94 -23.91 3.70 0.43
CA ILE A 94 -22.62 3.82 1.12
C ILE A 94 -22.83 4.42 2.50
N VAL A 95 -22.05 3.95 3.47
CA VAL A 95 -21.98 4.53 4.82
C VAL A 95 -20.52 4.80 5.16
N PHE A 96 -20.16 6.04 5.42
CA PHE A 96 -18.88 6.41 5.99
C PHE A 96 -19.01 6.49 7.50
N VAL A 97 -18.13 5.80 8.20
CA VAL A 97 -18.15 5.69 9.67
C VAL A 97 -16.88 6.32 10.20
N THR A 98 -17.00 7.38 10.97
CA THR A 98 -15.87 7.96 11.69
C THR A 98 -15.67 7.23 13.02
N LEU A 99 -14.43 6.94 13.36
CA LEU A 99 -14.07 6.27 14.59
C LEU A 99 -13.58 7.30 15.61
N LYS A 100 -13.76 7.01 16.88
CA LYS A 100 -13.23 7.83 17.96
C LYS A 100 -11.73 8.04 17.84
N PRO A 101 -11.17 9.12 18.42
CA PRO A 101 -9.74 9.40 18.40
C PRO A 101 -8.90 8.21 18.91
N PHE A 102 -7.70 8.06 18.40
CA PHE A 102 -6.77 6.97 18.79
C PHE A 102 -6.49 6.95 20.29
N ALA A 103 -6.53 8.11 20.96
CA ALA A 103 -6.34 8.20 22.40
C ALA A 103 -7.42 7.45 23.20
N GLU A 104 -8.63 7.30 22.65
CA GLU A 104 -9.75 6.58 23.24
C GLU A 104 -9.82 5.12 22.80
N ARG A 105 -9.08 4.74 21.75
CA ARG A 105 -9.04 3.40 21.15
C ARG A 105 -7.64 2.78 21.28
N THR A 106 -7.24 2.47 22.50
CA THR A 106 -5.86 2.02 22.80
C THR A 106 -5.70 0.51 22.77
N ARG A 107 -6.79 -0.26 22.73
CA ARG A 107 -6.76 -1.73 22.75
C ARG A 107 -6.79 -2.29 21.32
N ALA A 108 -6.25 -3.48 21.12
CA ALA A 108 -6.20 -4.14 19.83
C ALA A 108 -7.59 -4.43 19.22
N ASP A 109 -8.57 -4.75 20.07
CA ASP A 109 -9.96 -4.99 19.68
C ASP A 109 -10.73 -3.70 19.29
N GLN A 110 -10.13 -2.53 19.48
CA GLN A 110 -10.64 -1.22 19.13
C GLN A 110 -9.99 -0.64 17.86
N SER A 111 -9.07 -1.38 17.22
CA SER A 111 -8.48 -0.96 15.95
C SER A 111 -9.54 -0.88 14.85
N GLY A 112 -9.33 -0.02 13.84
CA GLY A 112 -10.27 0.14 12.72
C GLY A 112 -10.62 -1.18 12.03
N GLY A 113 -9.64 -2.08 11.83
CA GLY A 113 -9.89 -3.41 11.28
C GLY A 113 -10.73 -4.30 12.20
N ALA A 114 -10.50 -4.26 13.51
CA ALA A 114 -11.29 -5.02 14.49
C ALA A 114 -12.74 -4.49 14.57
N VAL A 115 -12.92 -3.17 14.56
CA VAL A 115 -14.26 -2.54 14.53
C VAL A 115 -14.99 -2.91 13.24
N ALA A 116 -14.31 -2.91 12.09
CA ALA A 116 -14.91 -3.35 10.82
C ALA A 116 -15.40 -4.79 10.88
N MET A 117 -14.63 -5.71 11.48
CA MET A 117 -15.07 -7.11 11.68
C MET A 117 -16.27 -7.21 12.62
N GLN A 118 -16.30 -6.48 13.73
CA GLN A 118 -17.43 -6.45 14.66
C GLN A 118 -18.69 -5.94 13.96
N LEU A 119 -18.59 -4.87 13.17
CA LEU A 119 -19.71 -4.31 12.43
C LEU A 119 -20.21 -5.27 11.33
N ASN A 120 -19.31 -5.90 10.59
CA ASN A 120 -19.68 -6.92 9.59
C ASN A 120 -20.44 -8.09 10.22
N GLN A 121 -20.06 -8.51 11.42
CA GLN A 121 -20.77 -9.55 12.16
C GLN A 121 -22.17 -9.08 12.60
N ALA A 122 -22.29 -7.83 13.07
CA ALA A 122 -23.58 -7.26 13.47
C ALA A 122 -24.53 -7.07 12.27
N PHE A 123 -24.02 -6.73 11.09
CA PHE A 123 -24.79 -6.61 9.85
C PHE A 123 -25.38 -7.93 9.36
N GLY A 124 -24.92 -9.07 9.85
CA GLY A 124 -25.52 -10.37 9.57
C GLY A 124 -27.00 -10.48 9.97
N SER A 125 -27.52 -9.54 10.76
CA SER A 125 -28.94 -9.41 11.08
C SER A 125 -29.79 -8.84 9.94
N ILE A 126 -29.17 -8.18 8.96
CA ILE A 126 -29.82 -7.60 7.77
C ILE A 126 -29.65 -8.60 6.62
N GLN A 127 -30.73 -9.30 6.26
CA GLN A 127 -30.67 -10.36 5.23
C GLN A 127 -31.08 -9.88 3.83
N GLU A 128 -31.63 -8.66 3.72
CA GLU A 128 -32.15 -8.13 2.46
C GLU A 128 -31.08 -7.57 1.52
N ALA A 129 -29.84 -7.42 2.01
CA ALA A 129 -28.74 -6.85 1.24
C ALA A 129 -27.43 -7.58 1.55
N PHE A 130 -26.54 -7.60 0.57
CA PHE A 130 -25.13 -7.87 0.86
C PHE A 130 -24.51 -6.59 1.45
N ILE A 131 -23.98 -6.70 2.66
CA ILE A 131 -23.39 -5.57 3.37
C ILE A 131 -21.95 -5.91 3.72
N ALA A 132 -21.04 -4.96 3.50
CA ALA A 132 -19.66 -5.09 3.92
C ALA A 132 -19.07 -3.76 4.37
N MET A 133 -18.23 -3.80 5.41
CA MET A 133 -17.51 -2.68 5.98
C MET A 133 -16.00 -2.94 5.89
N PHE A 134 -15.25 -1.98 5.37
CA PHE A 134 -13.80 -2.10 5.19
C PHE A 134 -13.06 -0.88 5.72
N PRO A 135 -11.78 -1.04 6.09
CA PRO A 135 -10.87 0.10 6.17
C PRO A 135 -10.74 0.79 4.80
N PRO A 136 -10.49 2.10 4.75
CA PRO A 136 -10.19 2.78 3.51
C PRO A 136 -8.86 2.29 2.89
N PRO A 137 -8.62 2.56 1.59
CA PRO A 137 -7.37 2.19 0.96
C PRO A 137 -6.18 2.85 1.67
N PRO A 138 -5.04 2.17 1.83
CA PRO A 138 -3.89 2.71 2.55
C PRO A 138 -3.29 3.94 1.85
N VAL A 139 -3.41 4.03 0.52
CA VAL A 139 -2.95 5.18 -0.26
C VAL A 139 -4.17 5.86 -0.90
N ALA A 140 -4.37 7.14 -0.59
CA ALA A 140 -5.47 7.91 -1.17
C ALA A 140 -5.33 8.01 -2.70
N GLY A 141 -6.43 7.78 -3.42
CA GLY A 141 -6.46 7.78 -4.89
C GLY A 141 -6.08 6.46 -5.56
N LEU A 142 -5.56 5.49 -4.80
CA LEU A 142 -5.25 4.14 -5.31
C LEU A 142 -6.28 3.11 -4.85
N GLY A 143 -7.56 3.41 -4.99
CA GLY A 143 -8.65 2.51 -4.65
C GLY A 143 -9.82 3.20 -3.98
N THR A 144 -10.94 2.49 -3.90
CA THR A 144 -12.16 2.89 -3.19
C THR A 144 -12.29 2.18 -1.85
N THR A 145 -11.76 0.97 -1.75
CA THR A 145 -11.74 0.13 -0.53
C THR A 145 -10.33 -0.37 -0.25
N GLY A 146 -10.04 -0.73 1.01
CA GLY A 146 -8.83 -1.48 1.33
C GLY A 146 -8.88 -2.90 0.76
N GLY A 147 -7.73 -3.43 0.33
CA GLY A 147 -7.63 -4.75 -0.26
C GLY A 147 -7.19 -4.69 -1.73
N PHE A 148 -7.68 -5.65 -2.53
CA PHE A 148 -7.39 -5.74 -3.96
C PHE A 148 -8.63 -5.46 -4.82
N LYS A 149 -8.37 -5.05 -6.05
CA LYS A 149 -9.38 -4.95 -7.10
C LYS A 149 -8.82 -5.43 -8.42
N LEU A 150 -9.62 -6.21 -9.13
CA LEU A 150 -9.34 -6.66 -10.49
C LEU A 150 -10.54 -6.42 -11.39
N GLN A 151 -10.29 -6.36 -12.69
CA GLN A 151 -11.29 -6.31 -13.74
C GLN A 151 -11.25 -7.61 -14.52
N ILE A 152 -12.35 -8.34 -14.57
CA ILE A 152 -12.53 -9.47 -15.50
C ILE A 152 -13.00 -8.87 -16.82
N GLU A 153 -12.33 -9.17 -17.92
CA GLU A 153 -12.52 -8.53 -19.22
C GLU A 153 -12.91 -9.51 -20.30
N ASP A 154 -13.94 -9.17 -21.07
CA ASP A 154 -14.31 -9.87 -22.30
C ASP A 154 -13.51 -9.31 -23.49
N ARG A 155 -12.37 -9.92 -23.79
CA ARG A 155 -11.51 -9.52 -24.90
C ARG A 155 -11.90 -10.13 -26.26
N ALA A 156 -12.76 -11.14 -26.23
CA ALA A 156 -13.25 -11.80 -27.45
C ALA A 156 -14.63 -11.33 -27.90
N SER A 157 -15.24 -10.35 -27.18
CA SER A 157 -16.58 -9.84 -27.44
C SER A 157 -17.65 -10.95 -27.39
N LEU A 158 -17.56 -11.81 -26.39
CA LEU A 158 -18.49 -12.93 -26.17
C LEU A 158 -19.86 -12.46 -25.63
N GLY A 159 -19.89 -11.24 -25.05
CA GLY A 159 -21.11 -10.60 -24.59
C GLY A 159 -21.45 -10.83 -23.12
N TYR A 160 -22.58 -10.24 -22.70
CA TYR A 160 -22.96 -10.17 -21.29
C TYR A 160 -23.23 -11.54 -20.65
N GLU A 161 -23.84 -12.49 -21.39
CA GLU A 161 -24.18 -13.80 -20.84
C GLU A 161 -22.93 -14.65 -20.54
N ALA A 162 -21.98 -14.68 -21.47
CA ALA A 162 -20.72 -15.37 -21.27
C ALA A 162 -19.90 -14.76 -20.12
N MET A 163 -19.91 -13.43 -20.06
CA MET A 163 -19.25 -12.70 -18.98
C MET A 163 -19.88 -12.97 -17.63
N ASP A 164 -21.20 -12.98 -17.52
CA ASP A 164 -21.94 -13.30 -16.30
C ASP A 164 -21.64 -14.71 -15.80
N GLY A 165 -21.61 -15.67 -16.71
CA GLY A 165 -21.22 -17.05 -16.40
C GLY A 165 -19.79 -17.14 -15.84
N ALA A 166 -18.85 -16.44 -16.47
CA ALA A 166 -17.45 -16.40 -16.03
C ALA A 166 -17.30 -15.74 -14.64
N VAL A 167 -17.95 -14.58 -14.42
CA VAL A 167 -17.92 -13.88 -13.14
C VAL A 167 -18.50 -14.74 -12.02
N LYS A 168 -19.65 -15.40 -12.27
CA LYS A 168 -20.29 -16.29 -11.28
C LYS A 168 -19.42 -17.50 -10.96
N ALA A 169 -18.79 -18.12 -11.95
CA ALA A 169 -17.86 -19.24 -11.74
C ALA A 169 -16.64 -18.81 -10.92
N PHE A 170 -16.05 -17.67 -11.27
CA PHE A 170 -14.94 -17.10 -10.55
C PHE A 170 -15.29 -16.79 -9.08
N MET A 171 -16.37 -16.03 -8.86
CA MET A 171 -16.83 -15.66 -7.52
C MET A 171 -17.20 -16.88 -6.67
N GLY A 172 -17.86 -17.89 -7.27
CA GLY A 172 -18.22 -19.13 -6.58
C GLY A 172 -16.99 -19.90 -6.05
N LYS A 173 -15.89 -19.92 -6.82
CA LYS A 173 -14.62 -20.52 -6.38
C LYS A 173 -13.90 -19.64 -5.36
N ALA A 174 -13.91 -18.33 -5.58
CA ALA A 174 -13.25 -17.36 -4.72
C ALA A 174 -13.85 -17.34 -3.29
N TYR A 175 -15.17 -17.46 -3.14
CA TYR A 175 -15.82 -17.56 -1.83
C TYR A 175 -15.43 -18.80 -1.03
N GLN A 176 -14.98 -19.87 -1.69
CA GLN A 176 -14.54 -21.10 -1.05
C GLN A 176 -13.04 -21.10 -0.70
N THR A 177 -12.33 -20.03 -1.05
CA THR A 177 -10.88 -19.94 -0.92
C THR A 177 -10.52 -19.26 0.40
N PRO A 178 -9.84 -19.95 1.34
CA PRO A 178 -9.62 -19.47 2.70
C PRO A 178 -8.68 -18.27 2.79
N GLU A 179 -7.86 -18.01 1.77
CA GLU A 179 -6.96 -16.87 1.69
C GLU A 179 -7.68 -15.55 1.42
N LEU A 180 -8.96 -15.60 1.01
CA LEU A 180 -9.73 -14.46 0.54
C LEU A 180 -10.88 -14.11 1.49
N ALA A 181 -11.14 -12.82 1.65
CA ALA A 181 -12.26 -12.32 2.46
C ALA A 181 -12.86 -11.05 1.85
N GLY A 182 -14.11 -10.75 2.22
CA GLY A 182 -14.80 -9.53 1.82
C GLY A 182 -14.99 -9.40 0.30
N LEU A 183 -15.13 -10.53 -0.39
CA LEU A 183 -15.30 -10.56 -1.85
C LEU A 183 -16.66 -9.99 -2.26
N PHE A 184 -16.67 -9.12 -3.26
CA PHE A 184 -17.89 -8.64 -3.90
C PHE A 184 -17.62 -8.15 -5.33
N THR A 185 -18.69 -8.09 -6.10
CA THR A 185 -18.71 -7.51 -7.44
C THR A 185 -19.92 -6.60 -7.57
N SER A 186 -19.82 -5.53 -8.33
CA SER A 186 -20.97 -4.69 -8.71
C SER A 186 -21.60 -5.12 -10.02
N TRP A 187 -21.17 -6.24 -10.60
CA TRP A 187 -21.66 -6.76 -11.85
C TRP A 187 -23.10 -7.27 -11.73
N GLN A 188 -24.02 -6.62 -12.45
CA GLN A 188 -25.43 -6.94 -12.51
C GLN A 188 -25.91 -6.84 -13.96
N VAL A 189 -26.46 -7.90 -14.52
CA VAL A 189 -26.88 -7.97 -15.92
C VAL A 189 -28.38 -8.29 -16.13
N ASN A 190 -29.04 -8.78 -15.08
CA ASN A 190 -30.44 -9.18 -15.12
C ASN A 190 -31.34 -8.18 -14.39
N VAL A 191 -31.01 -6.90 -14.49
CA VAL A 191 -31.81 -5.85 -13.86
C VAL A 191 -33.11 -5.67 -14.65
N PRO A 192 -34.31 -5.74 -14.00
CA PRO A 192 -35.58 -5.47 -14.63
C PRO A 192 -35.62 -4.06 -15.21
N GLN A 193 -35.96 -3.95 -16.47
CA GLN A 193 -36.03 -2.70 -17.23
C GLN A 193 -37.33 -2.63 -18.01
N LEU A 194 -37.72 -1.44 -18.44
CA LEU A 194 -38.82 -1.21 -19.37
C LEU A 194 -38.22 -0.74 -20.69
N TYR A 195 -38.58 -1.46 -21.76
CA TYR A 195 -38.18 -1.08 -23.11
C TYR A 195 -39.30 -0.26 -23.76
N ALA A 196 -39.03 0.99 -24.11
CA ALA A 196 -39.94 1.86 -24.83
C ALA A 196 -39.76 1.66 -26.34
N ASN A 197 -40.56 0.80 -26.92
CA ASN A 197 -40.55 0.51 -28.35
C ASN A 197 -41.35 1.57 -29.11
N ILE A 198 -40.63 2.59 -29.65
CA ILE A 198 -41.24 3.74 -30.32
C ILE A 198 -41.47 3.44 -31.78
N ASP A 199 -42.74 3.58 -32.24
CA ASP A 199 -43.11 3.56 -33.64
C ASP A 199 -42.81 4.92 -34.31
N ARG A 200 -41.62 5.01 -34.89
CA ARG A 200 -41.13 6.24 -35.53
C ARG A 200 -41.95 6.64 -36.75
N THR A 201 -42.55 5.67 -37.45
CA THR A 201 -43.40 5.93 -38.61
C THR A 201 -44.70 6.59 -38.18
N LYS A 202 -45.33 6.05 -37.14
CA LYS A 202 -46.56 6.59 -36.57
C LYS A 202 -46.33 7.96 -35.91
N ALA A 203 -45.21 8.14 -35.23
CA ALA A 203 -44.86 9.45 -34.68
C ALA A 203 -44.78 10.52 -35.80
N ARG A 204 -44.13 10.18 -36.90
CA ARG A 204 -44.04 11.07 -38.07
C ARG A 204 -45.42 11.36 -38.71
N GLN A 205 -46.28 10.34 -38.83
CA GLN A 205 -47.65 10.51 -39.36
C GLN A 205 -48.53 11.43 -38.50
N LEU A 206 -48.32 11.37 -37.16
CA LEU A 206 -49.06 12.21 -36.21
C LEU A 206 -48.35 13.58 -35.98
N GLY A 207 -47.30 13.88 -36.73
CA GLY A 207 -46.57 15.14 -36.63
C GLY A 207 -45.83 15.34 -35.32
N VAL A 208 -45.43 14.24 -34.66
CA VAL A 208 -44.69 14.30 -33.38
C VAL A 208 -43.21 14.07 -33.64
N PRO A 209 -42.32 15.04 -33.34
CA PRO A 209 -40.89 14.86 -33.42
C PRO A 209 -40.46 13.78 -32.43
N VAL A 210 -39.56 12.87 -32.85
CA VAL A 210 -39.07 11.80 -31.99
C VAL A 210 -38.28 12.35 -30.80
N THR A 211 -37.61 13.48 -30.98
CA THR A 211 -36.91 14.22 -29.90
C THR A 211 -37.85 14.60 -28.76
N ASP A 212 -39.05 15.11 -29.10
CA ASP A 212 -40.05 15.54 -28.11
C ASP A 212 -40.59 14.35 -27.29
N ILE A 213 -40.62 13.15 -27.88
CA ILE A 213 -40.94 11.91 -27.15
C ILE A 213 -39.88 11.60 -26.12
N PHE A 214 -38.60 11.66 -26.51
CA PHE A 214 -37.50 11.42 -25.59
C PHE A 214 -37.39 12.50 -24.50
N ASP A 215 -37.57 13.77 -24.86
CA ASP A 215 -37.56 14.89 -23.90
C ASP A 215 -38.70 14.74 -22.88
N THR A 216 -39.92 14.32 -23.35
CA THR A 216 -41.03 14.03 -22.46
C THR A 216 -40.69 12.91 -21.48
N LEU A 217 -40.19 11.78 -21.97
CA LEU A 217 -39.76 10.67 -21.12
C LEU A 217 -38.66 11.11 -20.14
N GLN A 218 -37.67 11.85 -20.60
CA GLN A 218 -36.58 12.36 -19.76
C GLN A 218 -37.09 13.28 -18.65
N ILE A 219 -37.91 14.27 -18.99
CA ILE A 219 -38.41 15.27 -18.02
C ILE A 219 -39.29 14.60 -16.97
N TYR A 220 -40.25 13.79 -17.40
CA TYR A 220 -41.21 13.20 -16.47
C TYR A 220 -40.64 12.05 -15.66
N LEU A 221 -39.73 11.23 -16.21
CA LEU A 221 -39.17 10.08 -15.53
C LEU A 221 -37.78 10.36 -14.92
N GLY A 222 -36.88 11.03 -15.68
CA GLY A 222 -35.50 11.25 -15.32
C GLY A 222 -35.22 12.59 -14.67
N SER A 223 -36.18 13.51 -14.64
CA SER A 223 -36.08 14.91 -14.23
C SER A 223 -35.37 15.83 -15.23
N LEU A 224 -35.79 17.10 -15.20
CA LEU A 224 -35.15 18.21 -15.87
C LEU A 224 -34.47 19.12 -14.84
N TYR A 225 -33.20 19.37 -14.99
CA TYR A 225 -32.57 20.47 -14.31
C TYR A 225 -32.97 21.80 -14.94
N ALA A 226 -33.74 22.60 -14.21
CA ALA A 226 -34.27 23.87 -14.72
C ALA A 226 -33.36 25.05 -14.43
N ASN A 227 -32.88 25.19 -13.20
CA ASN A 227 -32.01 26.27 -12.76
C ASN A 227 -31.46 26.01 -11.34
N ASP A 228 -30.59 26.94 -10.87
CA ASP A 228 -30.15 27.01 -9.49
C ASP A 228 -30.70 28.28 -8.80
N PHE A 229 -30.83 28.26 -7.49
CA PHE A 229 -31.01 29.44 -6.65
C PHE A 229 -30.14 29.40 -5.41
N ASN A 230 -29.74 30.57 -4.93
CA ASN A 230 -28.91 30.72 -3.74
C ASN A 230 -29.80 31.12 -2.54
N GLN A 231 -29.74 30.33 -1.49
CA GLN A 231 -30.44 30.61 -0.22
C GLN A 231 -29.62 30.05 0.96
N PHE A 232 -29.63 30.73 2.08
CA PHE A 232 -28.91 30.32 3.31
C PHE A 232 -27.43 29.99 3.09
N GLY A 233 -26.74 30.72 2.21
CA GLY A 233 -25.35 30.50 1.90
C GLY A 233 -25.04 29.23 1.09
N ARG A 234 -26.06 28.59 0.51
CA ARG A 234 -25.95 27.40 -0.33
C ARG A 234 -26.63 27.60 -1.68
N THR A 235 -26.14 26.88 -2.69
CA THR A 235 -26.77 26.80 -4.00
C THR A 235 -27.66 25.57 -4.06
N TYR A 236 -28.90 25.74 -4.43
CA TYR A 236 -29.90 24.67 -4.55
C TYR A 236 -30.30 24.52 -6.02
N SER A 237 -30.35 23.27 -6.51
CA SER A 237 -30.81 22.96 -7.85
C SER A 237 -32.32 22.82 -7.89
N VAL A 238 -32.96 23.47 -8.87
CA VAL A 238 -34.37 23.29 -9.20
C VAL A 238 -34.50 22.16 -10.22
N ARG A 239 -35.16 21.08 -9.82
CA ARG A 239 -35.45 19.93 -10.72
C ARG A 239 -36.94 19.75 -10.87
N VAL A 240 -37.37 19.52 -12.12
CA VAL A 240 -38.75 19.27 -12.48
C VAL A 240 -38.91 17.81 -12.87
N GLN A 241 -39.85 17.11 -12.26
CA GLN A 241 -40.13 15.69 -12.51
C GLN A 241 -41.61 15.42 -12.26
N ALA A 242 -42.17 14.36 -12.84
CA ALA A 242 -43.52 13.91 -12.47
C ALA A 242 -43.54 13.43 -11.02
N ASP A 243 -44.62 13.69 -10.30
CA ASP A 243 -44.82 13.12 -8.98
C ASP A 243 -44.86 11.58 -9.05
N ALA A 244 -44.45 10.92 -7.96
CA ALA A 244 -44.33 9.46 -7.88
C ALA A 244 -45.61 8.72 -8.30
N ALA A 245 -46.76 9.25 -7.95
CA ALA A 245 -48.07 8.69 -8.33
C ALA A 245 -48.31 8.61 -9.85
N TYR A 246 -47.62 9.42 -10.64
CA TYR A 246 -47.80 9.49 -12.12
C TYR A 246 -46.65 8.84 -12.89
N ARG A 247 -45.76 8.10 -12.23
CA ARG A 247 -44.62 7.39 -12.85
C ARG A 247 -44.32 6.03 -12.17
N ALA A 248 -45.27 5.53 -11.38
CA ALA A 248 -45.08 4.30 -10.62
C ALA A 248 -45.30 3.03 -11.47
N ARG A 249 -46.07 3.10 -12.55
CA ARG A 249 -46.44 1.97 -13.38
C ARG A 249 -46.18 2.24 -14.86
N ALA A 250 -46.07 1.18 -15.66
CA ALA A 250 -45.88 1.29 -17.11
C ALA A 250 -47.06 2.01 -17.78
N GLU A 251 -48.27 1.83 -17.25
CA GLU A 251 -49.49 2.49 -17.75
C GLU A 251 -49.45 4.01 -17.54
N ASP A 252 -48.82 4.48 -16.42
CA ASP A 252 -48.70 5.91 -16.16
C ASP A 252 -47.78 6.56 -17.20
N VAL A 253 -46.68 5.88 -17.56
CA VAL A 253 -45.77 6.34 -18.62
C VAL A 253 -46.46 6.38 -19.96
N ALA A 254 -47.29 5.39 -20.29
CA ALA A 254 -48.06 5.33 -21.51
C ALA A 254 -49.12 6.45 -21.61
N ALA A 255 -49.60 6.96 -20.46
CA ALA A 255 -50.58 8.05 -20.39
C ALA A 255 -49.96 9.46 -20.53
N LEU A 256 -48.64 9.60 -20.45
CA LEU A 256 -47.96 10.88 -20.71
C LEU A 256 -48.28 11.38 -22.13
N LYS A 257 -48.29 12.69 -22.29
CA LYS A 257 -48.67 13.33 -23.57
C LYS A 257 -47.52 14.17 -24.10
N VAL A 258 -47.36 14.12 -25.42
CA VAL A 258 -46.40 14.93 -26.19
C VAL A 258 -47.17 15.82 -27.16
N ARG A 259 -46.67 17.01 -27.44
CA ARG A 259 -47.30 17.96 -28.36
C ARG A 259 -46.94 17.62 -29.82
N SER A 260 -47.94 17.56 -30.70
CA SER A 260 -47.69 17.43 -32.14
C SER A 260 -47.40 18.79 -32.79
N SER A 261 -46.91 18.78 -34.00
CA SER A 261 -46.68 19.99 -34.80
C SER A 261 -47.95 20.80 -35.09
N THR A 262 -49.16 20.18 -34.99
CA THR A 262 -50.46 20.83 -35.10
C THR A 262 -50.91 21.46 -33.76
N GLY A 263 -50.20 21.26 -32.68
CA GLY A 263 -50.53 21.75 -31.33
C GLY A 263 -51.38 20.79 -30.49
N GLU A 264 -51.81 19.66 -31.03
CA GLU A 264 -52.58 18.66 -30.30
C GLU A 264 -51.71 17.82 -29.35
N MET A 265 -52.32 17.37 -28.24
CA MET A 265 -51.64 16.53 -27.25
C MET A 265 -51.89 15.06 -27.55
N VAL A 266 -50.86 14.36 -28.01
CA VAL A 266 -50.89 12.94 -28.36
C VAL A 266 -50.38 12.10 -27.18
N PRO A 267 -51.11 11.10 -26.67
CA PRO A 267 -50.63 10.22 -25.62
C PRO A 267 -49.51 9.31 -26.13
N LEU A 268 -48.53 9.04 -25.30
CA LEU A 268 -47.40 8.17 -25.67
C LEU A 268 -47.82 6.75 -26.01
N SER A 269 -48.91 6.23 -25.44
CA SER A 269 -49.55 4.95 -25.84
C SER A 269 -49.91 4.86 -27.30
N ALA A 270 -50.15 5.98 -27.98
CA ALA A 270 -50.39 6.01 -29.42
C ALA A 270 -49.09 5.89 -30.24
N LEU A 271 -47.95 6.18 -29.67
CA LEU A 271 -46.66 6.31 -30.34
C LEU A 271 -45.65 5.20 -29.97
N MET A 272 -45.85 4.51 -28.85
CA MET A 272 -44.94 3.49 -28.37
C MET A 272 -45.66 2.39 -27.59
N LYS A 273 -44.97 1.25 -27.48
CA LYS A 273 -45.33 0.17 -26.55
C LYS A 273 -44.25 0.08 -25.47
N ILE A 274 -44.66 -0.14 -24.23
CA ILE A 274 -43.76 -0.41 -23.12
C ILE A 274 -43.75 -1.91 -22.87
N GLU A 275 -42.59 -2.51 -22.96
CA GLU A 275 -42.39 -3.96 -22.82
C GLU A 275 -41.40 -4.23 -21.67
N PRO A 276 -41.68 -5.25 -20.83
CA PRO A 276 -40.69 -5.69 -19.84
C PRO A 276 -39.43 -6.19 -20.55
N SER A 277 -38.29 -5.80 -20.04
CA SER A 277 -36.98 -6.21 -20.52
C SER A 277 -36.02 -6.45 -19.34
N PHE A 278 -34.91 -7.06 -19.63
CA PHE A 278 -33.79 -7.23 -18.68
C PHE A 278 -32.51 -6.77 -19.34
N GLY A 279 -31.65 -6.19 -18.57
CA GLY A 279 -30.36 -5.72 -19.09
C GLY A 279 -29.38 -5.39 -17.97
N PRO A 280 -28.16 -5.03 -18.33
CA PRO A 280 -27.18 -4.59 -17.33
C PRO A 280 -27.61 -3.27 -16.71
N GLU A 281 -27.39 -3.12 -15.40
CA GLU A 281 -27.57 -1.83 -14.75
C GLU A 281 -26.61 -0.79 -15.34
N ARG A 282 -25.37 -1.22 -15.58
CA ARG A 282 -24.30 -0.43 -16.17
C ARG A 282 -23.45 -1.28 -17.10
N ALA A 283 -23.10 -0.72 -18.25
CA ALA A 283 -22.14 -1.29 -19.18
C ALA A 283 -20.73 -0.79 -18.82
N MET A 284 -20.11 -1.44 -17.85
CA MET A 284 -18.73 -1.11 -17.45
C MET A 284 -17.75 -1.53 -18.53
N ARG A 285 -16.81 -0.64 -18.86
CA ARG A 285 -15.70 -0.95 -19.76
C ARG A 285 -14.38 -0.56 -19.10
N TYR A 286 -13.41 -1.43 -19.22
CA TYR A 286 -12.04 -1.19 -18.81
C TYR A 286 -11.14 -1.41 -20.02
N ASN A 287 -10.24 -0.46 -20.31
CA ASN A 287 -9.39 -0.49 -21.52
C ASN A 287 -10.17 -0.73 -22.84
N GLY A 288 -11.46 -0.30 -22.88
CA GLY A 288 -12.34 -0.50 -24.05
C GLY A 288 -13.09 -1.83 -24.08
N TYR A 289 -12.72 -2.82 -23.29
CA TYR A 289 -13.39 -4.12 -23.19
C TYR A 289 -14.54 -4.08 -22.18
N LEU A 290 -15.57 -4.91 -22.40
CA LEU A 290 -16.62 -5.15 -21.42
C LEU A 290 -15.95 -5.75 -20.17
N ALA A 291 -16.19 -5.17 -19.01
CA ALA A 291 -15.49 -5.54 -17.80
C ALA A 291 -16.42 -5.65 -16.58
N ALA A 292 -16.08 -6.57 -15.69
CA ALA A 292 -16.71 -6.72 -14.38
C ALA A 292 -15.65 -6.54 -13.30
N ASP A 293 -15.91 -5.66 -12.33
CA ASP A 293 -15.06 -5.48 -11.18
C ASP A 293 -15.23 -6.62 -10.17
N VAL A 294 -14.13 -7.06 -9.60
CA VAL A 294 -14.10 -7.92 -8.41
C VAL A 294 -13.23 -7.27 -7.37
N ASN A 295 -13.79 -7.10 -6.19
CA ASN A 295 -13.15 -6.48 -5.04
C ASN A 295 -13.02 -7.51 -3.91
N GLY A 296 -12.01 -7.36 -3.07
CA GLY A 296 -11.82 -8.20 -1.90
C GLY A 296 -10.54 -7.86 -1.16
N GLY A 297 -10.19 -8.67 -0.19
CA GLY A 297 -8.95 -8.52 0.57
C GLY A 297 -8.41 -9.86 1.05
N PRO A 298 -7.20 -9.88 1.61
CA PRO A 298 -6.68 -11.06 2.27
C PRO A 298 -7.53 -11.37 3.51
N ALA A 299 -7.78 -12.65 3.73
CA ALA A 299 -8.41 -13.12 4.96
C ALA A 299 -7.47 -12.88 6.16
N PRO A 300 -8.01 -12.77 7.40
CA PRO A 300 -7.19 -12.61 8.59
C PRO A 300 -6.08 -13.67 8.68
N GLY A 301 -4.84 -13.21 8.81
CA GLY A 301 -3.66 -14.09 8.87
C GLY A 301 -2.99 -14.37 7.53
N PHE A 302 -3.54 -13.89 6.41
CA PHE A 302 -2.94 -13.97 5.09
C PHE A 302 -2.44 -12.59 4.63
N SER A 303 -1.45 -12.58 3.74
CA SER A 303 -0.89 -11.35 3.15
C SER A 303 -1.55 -11.02 1.81
N SER A 304 -1.32 -9.78 1.31
CA SER A 304 -1.76 -9.35 -0.02
C SER A 304 -1.19 -10.25 -1.12
N GLY A 305 0.08 -10.63 -1.03
CA GLY A 305 0.71 -11.53 -2.02
C GLY A 305 0.11 -12.95 -2.04
N GLN A 306 -0.33 -13.47 -0.89
CA GLN A 306 -1.01 -14.77 -0.84
C GLN A 306 -2.41 -14.68 -1.47
N ALA A 307 -3.16 -13.63 -1.18
CA ALA A 307 -4.46 -13.38 -1.80
C ALA A 307 -4.33 -13.22 -3.32
N GLN A 308 -3.30 -12.49 -3.78
CA GLN A 308 -2.99 -12.32 -5.21
C GLN A 308 -2.74 -13.66 -5.90
N ALA A 309 -1.86 -14.50 -5.34
CA ALA A 309 -1.58 -15.83 -5.89
C ALA A 309 -2.82 -16.73 -5.92
N ALA A 310 -3.71 -16.62 -4.92
CA ALA A 310 -4.97 -17.36 -4.89
C ALA A 310 -5.91 -16.91 -6.02
N ILE A 311 -6.05 -15.60 -6.24
CA ILE A 311 -6.86 -15.04 -7.34
C ILE A 311 -6.34 -15.48 -8.71
N GLU A 312 -5.02 -15.42 -8.93
CA GLU A 312 -4.41 -15.84 -10.20
C GLU A 312 -4.67 -17.32 -10.48
N ARG A 313 -4.58 -18.18 -9.46
CA ARG A 313 -4.92 -19.58 -9.54
C ARG A 313 -6.39 -19.79 -9.91
N ILE A 314 -7.31 -19.12 -9.23
CA ILE A 314 -8.75 -19.19 -9.51
C ILE A 314 -9.06 -18.72 -10.94
N ALA A 315 -8.46 -17.63 -11.38
CA ALA A 315 -8.64 -17.10 -12.73
C ALA A 315 -8.20 -18.13 -13.80
N ALA A 316 -7.05 -18.77 -13.60
CA ALA A 316 -6.55 -19.82 -14.50
C ALA A 316 -7.48 -21.06 -14.55
N GLU A 317 -8.18 -21.36 -13.45
CA GLU A 317 -9.08 -22.51 -13.35
C GLU A 317 -10.50 -22.23 -13.89
N THR A 318 -10.96 -20.99 -13.81
CA THR A 318 -12.39 -20.67 -14.01
C THR A 318 -12.71 -19.80 -15.21
N LEU A 319 -11.77 -18.96 -15.67
CA LEU A 319 -12.02 -18.06 -16.79
C LEU A 319 -11.92 -18.81 -18.13
N PRO A 320 -12.95 -18.76 -18.98
CA PRO A 320 -12.93 -19.40 -20.29
C PRO A 320 -12.03 -18.64 -21.27
N GLN A 321 -11.66 -19.29 -22.37
CA GLN A 321 -10.87 -18.67 -23.43
C GLN A 321 -11.58 -17.41 -23.98
N GLY A 322 -10.86 -16.30 -24.08
CA GLY A 322 -11.36 -15.01 -24.52
C GLY A 322 -11.81 -14.08 -23.40
N ILE A 323 -11.96 -14.60 -22.17
CA ILE A 323 -12.14 -13.79 -20.95
C ILE A 323 -10.86 -13.85 -20.14
N THR A 324 -10.35 -12.68 -19.77
CA THR A 324 -9.11 -12.51 -19.00
C THR A 324 -9.37 -11.62 -17.79
N PHE A 325 -8.35 -11.36 -17.01
CA PHE A 325 -8.44 -10.38 -15.94
C PHE A 325 -7.22 -9.45 -15.94
N GLU A 326 -7.39 -8.25 -15.42
CA GLU A 326 -6.31 -7.30 -15.14
C GLU A 326 -6.42 -6.79 -13.70
N TRP A 327 -5.26 -6.69 -13.06
CA TRP A 327 -5.15 -6.02 -11.78
C TRP A 327 -5.28 -4.51 -11.93
N THR A 328 -5.94 -3.87 -10.98
CA THR A 328 -6.11 -2.41 -10.95
C THR A 328 -5.73 -1.83 -9.59
N GLU A 329 -5.73 -0.51 -9.50
CA GLU A 329 -5.55 0.23 -8.25
C GLU A 329 -4.24 -0.14 -7.54
N LEU A 330 -4.30 -0.40 -6.22
CA LEU A 330 -3.12 -0.66 -5.40
C LEU A 330 -2.36 -1.92 -5.83
N THR A 331 -3.09 -2.99 -6.19
CA THR A 331 -2.45 -4.27 -6.59
C THR A 331 -1.69 -4.14 -7.91
N TYR A 332 -2.19 -3.35 -8.84
CA TYR A 332 -1.45 -3.01 -10.06
C TYR A 332 -0.12 -2.32 -9.75
N GLN A 333 -0.12 -1.37 -8.80
CA GLN A 333 1.09 -0.72 -8.35
C GLN A 333 2.04 -1.68 -7.63
N GLU A 334 1.51 -2.61 -6.86
CA GLU A 334 2.30 -3.68 -6.22
C GLU A 334 3.04 -4.54 -7.26
N ILE A 335 2.37 -4.93 -8.33
CA ILE A 335 2.97 -5.71 -9.42
C ILE A 335 4.04 -4.90 -10.16
N LEU A 336 3.76 -3.64 -10.47
CA LEU A 336 4.75 -2.75 -11.11
C LEU A 336 6.00 -2.55 -10.24
N ALA A 337 5.82 -2.42 -8.93
CA ALA A 337 6.91 -2.26 -7.96
C ALA A 337 7.65 -3.57 -7.67
N GLY A 338 7.00 -4.72 -7.86
CA GLY A 338 7.35 -6.02 -7.29
C GLY A 338 8.78 -6.53 -7.50
N ASN A 339 9.45 -6.14 -8.57
CA ASN A 339 10.83 -6.56 -8.84
C ASN A 339 11.89 -5.49 -8.54
N SER A 340 11.48 -4.29 -8.15
CA SER A 340 12.41 -3.17 -7.91
C SER A 340 13.37 -3.46 -6.77
N ALA A 341 12.93 -4.13 -5.71
CA ALA A 341 13.77 -4.48 -4.56
C ALA A 341 14.93 -5.41 -4.94
N VAL A 342 14.72 -6.33 -5.90
CA VAL A 342 15.75 -7.26 -6.39
C VAL A 342 16.90 -6.51 -7.05
N LEU A 343 16.65 -5.36 -7.66
CA LEU A 343 17.67 -4.51 -8.28
C LEU A 343 18.27 -3.53 -7.26
N VAL A 344 17.44 -2.89 -6.44
CA VAL A 344 17.85 -1.82 -5.51
C VAL A 344 18.75 -2.36 -4.40
N PHE A 345 18.50 -3.58 -3.91
CA PHE A 345 19.27 -4.18 -2.83
C PHE A 345 20.75 -4.45 -3.20
N PRO A 346 21.07 -5.15 -4.31
CA PRO A 346 22.44 -5.31 -4.77
C PRO A 346 23.11 -3.97 -5.11
N LEU A 347 22.35 -3.01 -5.68
CA LEU A 347 22.86 -1.69 -6.00
C LEU A 347 23.24 -0.91 -4.74
N ALA A 348 22.44 -0.99 -3.68
CA ALA A 348 22.77 -0.38 -2.39
C ALA A 348 24.02 -0.98 -1.78
N ILE A 349 24.16 -2.31 -1.80
CA ILE A 349 25.39 -3.00 -1.34
C ILE A 349 26.59 -2.60 -2.18
N LEU A 350 26.44 -2.54 -3.50
CA LEU A 350 27.50 -2.11 -4.42
C LEU A 350 27.93 -0.67 -4.14
N LEU A 351 26.98 0.24 -3.92
CA LEU A 351 27.28 1.64 -3.59
C LEU A 351 28.09 1.75 -2.29
N VAL A 352 27.65 1.04 -1.24
CA VAL A 352 28.40 0.99 0.04
C VAL A 352 29.80 0.40 -0.18
N PHE A 353 29.92 -0.65 -1.00
CA PHE A 353 31.21 -1.23 -1.35
C PHE A 353 32.14 -0.23 -2.03
N LEU A 354 31.64 0.49 -3.04
CA LEU A 354 32.44 1.46 -3.80
C LEU A 354 32.89 2.64 -2.90
N VAL A 355 32.01 3.15 -2.05
CA VAL A 355 32.35 4.21 -1.10
C VAL A 355 33.45 3.74 -0.14
N LEU A 356 33.31 2.54 0.42
CA LEU A 356 34.32 1.97 1.31
C LEU A 356 35.62 1.64 0.57
N ALA A 357 35.56 1.15 -0.66
CA ALA A 357 36.74 0.87 -1.48
C ALA A 357 37.52 2.15 -1.78
N ALA A 358 36.83 3.25 -2.08
CA ALA A 358 37.44 4.56 -2.25
C ALA A 358 38.07 5.08 -0.95
N GLN A 359 37.38 4.91 0.20
CA GLN A 359 37.88 5.38 1.50
C GLN A 359 39.11 4.58 2.00
N TYR A 360 39.10 3.26 1.77
CA TYR A 360 40.18 2.38 2.21
C TYR A 360 41.30 2.20 1.17
N GLU A 361 41.12 2.69 -0.04
CA GLU A 361 42.04 2.43 -1.17
C GLU A 361 42.38 0.93 -1.31
N SER A 362 41.40 0.09 -1.02
CA SER A 362 41.55 -1.36 -0.97
C SER A 362 40.22 -2.03 -1.34
N LEU A 363 40.27 -3.13 -2.10
CA LEU A 363 39.11 -3.95 -2.40
C LEU A 363 38.83 -5.04 -1.36
N THR A 364 39.81 -5.39 -0.52
CA THR A 364 39.69 -6.49 0.44
C THR A 364 39.09 -6.08 1.76
N LEU A 365 39.38 -4.89 2.26
CA LEU A 365 38.86 -4.40 3.55
C LEU A 365 37.35 -4.14 3.52
N PRO A 366 36.77 -3.52 2.46
CA PRO A 366 35.32 -3.36 2.33
C PRO A 366 34.55 -4.67 2.35
N ILE A 367 35.08 -5.74 1.79
CA ILE A 367 34.44 -7.07 1.82
C ILE A 367 34.26 -7.55 3.28
N ALA A 368 35.26 -7.33 4.16
CA ALA A 368 35.14 -7.69 5.57
C ALA A 368 33.98 -6.97 6.29
N ILE A 369 33.68 -5.76 5.85
CA ILE A 369 32.58 -4.94 6.38
C ILE A 369 31.24 -5.43 5.83
N ILE A 370 31.15 -5.68 4.52
CA ILE A 370 29.91 -6.05 3.86
C ILE A 370 29.43 -7.46 4.26
N LEU A 371 30.34 -8.37 4.58
CA LEU A 371 29.99 -9.72 5.01
C LEU A 371 29.14 -9.75 6.30
N ILE A 372 29.00 -8.63 7.03
CA ILE A 372 28.10 -8.56 8.19
C ILE A 372 26.64 -8.26 7.81
N VAL A 373 26.39 -7.69 6.64
CA VAL A 373 25.06 -7.27 6.18
C VAL A 373 24.03 -8.41 6.23
N PRO A 374 24.31 -9.64 5.74
CA PRO A 374 23.35 -10.73 5.83
C PRO A 374 22.91 -11.08 7.26
N MET A 375 23.76 -10.84 8.25
CA MET A 375 23.42 -11.09 9.66
C MET A 375 22.43 -10.06 10.21
N GLY A 376 22.56 -8.81 9.75
CA GLY A 376 21.57 -7.77 10.03
C GLY A 376 20.21 -8.10 9.40
N ILE A 377 20.22 -8.54 8.15
CA ILE A 377 19.00 -8.95 7.43
C ILE A 377 18.34 -10.16 8.11
N LEU A 378 19.12 -11.16 8.53
CA LEU A 378 18.62 -12.31 9.28
C LEU A 378 17.87 -11.88 10.54
N ALA A 379 18.46 -11.02 11.33
CA ALA A 379 17.85 -10.55 12.57
C ALA A 379 16.60 -9.69 12.29
N ALA A 380 16.67 -8.81 11.29
CA ALA A 380 15.51 -8.00 10.87
C ALA A 380 14.34 -8.88 10.45
N MET A 381 14.56 -9.85 9.55
CA MET A 381 13.52 -10.77 9.09
C MET A 381 13.01 -11.68 10.21
N THR A 382 13.86 -12.05 11.17
CA THR A 382 13.45 -12.75 12.40
C THR A 382 12.52 -11.87 13.23
N GLY A 383 12.81 -10.57 13.39
CA GLY A 383 11.93 -9.61 14.07
C GLY A 383 10.57 -9.49 13.38
N VAL A 384 10.55 -9.35 12.06
CA VAL A 384 9.32 -9.29 11.26
C VAL A 384 8.51 -10.59 11.41
N TRP A 385 9.15 -11.74 11.36
CA TRP A 385 8.50 -13.04 11.56
C TRP A 385 7.88 -13.19 12.96
N LEU A 386 8.61 -12.80 14.01
CA LEU A 386 8.14 -12.87 15.40
C LEU A 386 6.94 -11.95 15.66
N THR A 387 6.90 -10.80 15.01
CA THR A 387 5.76 -9.86 15.09
C THR A 387 4.61 -10.21 14.15
N LYS A 388 4.70 -11.34 13.41
CA LYS A 388 3.72 -11.76 12.39
C LYS A 388 3.51 -10.69 11.30
N GLY A 389 4.53 -9.90 11.03
CA GLY A 389 4.54 -8.92 9.93
C GLY A 389 4.81 -9.58 8.58
N ASP A 390 4.73 -8.78 7.54
CA ASP A 390 5.01 -9.14 6.16
C ASP A 390 6.24 -8.41 5.60
N ASN A 391 6.79 -8.91 4.50
CA ASN A 391 7.87 -8.26 3.77
C ASN A 391 7.29 -7.19 2.83
N ASN A 392 6.76 -6.12 3.40
CA ASN A 392 6.20 -4.98 2.70
C ASN A 392 7.28 -3.95 2.32
N VAL A 393 6.89 -2.90 1.57
CA VAL A 393 7.81 -1.83 1.12
C VAL A 393 8.51 -1.15 2.30
N PHE A 394 7.84 -0.91 3.42
CA PHE A 394 8.43 -0.26 4.60
C PHE A 394 9.44 -1.17 5.31
N THR A 395 9.17 -2.46 5.40
CA THR A 395 10.12 -3.47 5.84
C THR A 395 11.37 -3.46 4.93
N GLN A 396 11.20 -3.44 3.61
CA GLN A 396 12.29 -3.40 2.64
C GLN A 396 13.12 -2.11 2.75
N ILE A 397 12.48 -0.95 2.94
CA ILE A 397 13.18 0.31 3.24
C ILE A 397 14.01 0.15 4.52
N GLY A 398 13.45 -0.45 5.57
CA GLY A 398 14.18 -0.76 6.81
C GLY A 398 15.40 -1.63 6.57
N LEU A 399 15.29 -2.65 5.71
CA LEU A 399 16.42 -3.51 5.34
C LEU A 399 17.51 -2.75 4.57
N ILE A 400 17.15 -1.83 3.66
CA ILE A 400 18.12 -1.00 2.92
C ILE A 400 18.86 -0.06 3.88
N VAL A 401 18.13 0.60 4.77
CA VAL A 401 18.74 1.45 5.82
C VAL A 401 19.70 0.64 6.69
N LEU A 402 19.33 -0.60 7.00
CA LEU A 402 20.15 -1.49 7.82
C LEU A 402 21.48 -1.88 7.13
N VAL A 403 21.54 -1.91 5.78
CA VAL A 403 22.81 -2.12 5.05
C VAL A 403 23.84 -1.07 5.43
N GLY A 404 23.44 0.21 5.42
CA GLY A 404 24.33 1.32 5.84
C GLY A 404 24.69 1.28 7.34
N LEU A 405 23.70 0.98 8.18
CA LEU A 405 23.90 0.94 9.62
C LEU A 405 24.77 -0.24 10.07
N SER A 406 24.68 -1.39 9.37
CA SER A 406 25.52 -2.55 9.67
C SER A 406 26.98 -2.30 9.37
N ALA A 407 27.29 -1.53 8.33
CA ALA A 407 28.64 -1.15 7.99
C ALA A 407 29.32 -0.32 9.10
N LYS A 408 28.58 0.56 9.78
CA LYS A 408 29.10 1.45 10.84
C LYS A 408 29.86 0.70 11.93
N ASN A 409 29.29 -0.38 12.46
CA ASN A 409 29.91 -1.14 13.55
C ASN A 409 31.15 -1.91 13.07
N ALA A 410 31.09 -2.44 11.85
CA ALA A 410 32.21 -3.14 11.25
C ALA A 410 33.37 -2.18 10.90
N ILE A 411 33.07 -0.98 10.38
CA ILE A 411 34.04 0.07 10.09
C ILE A 411 34.88 0.40 11.34
N LEU A 412 34.22 0.59 12.48
CA LEU A 412 34.95 0.93 13.75
C LEU A 412 35.95 -0.13 14.15
N ILE A 413 35.69 -1.41 13.90
CA ILE A 413 36.61 -2.51 14.22
C ILE A 413 37.73 -2.59 13.17
N VAL A 414 37.37 -2.53 11.89
CA VAL A 414 38.31 -2.69 10.77
C VAL A 414 39.31 -1.53 10.72
N GLU A 415 38.87 -0.29 10.94
CA GLU A 415 39.74 0.89 10.92
C GLU A 415 40.79 0.81 12.05
N PHE A 416 40.32 0.53 13.26
CA PHE A 416 41.25 0.38 14.40
C PHE A 416 42.22 -0.81 14.25
N ALA A 417 41.71 -1.92 13.65
CA ALA A 417 42.58 -3.06 13.36
C ALA A 417 43.65 -2.69 12.31
N ARG A 418 43.29 -1.87 11.31
CA ARG A 418 44.20 -1.33 10.30
C ARG A 418 45.28 -0.43 10.92
N GLU A 419 44.88 0.52 11.77
CA GLU A 419 45.80 1.39 12.51
C GLU A 419 46.80 0.59 13.39
N LEU A 420 46.33 -0.45 14.08
CA LEU A 420 47.18 -1.31 14.89
C LEU A 420 48.12 -2.19 14.04
N GLU A 421 47.73 -2.59 12.82
CA GLU A 421 48.66 -3.25 11.88
C GLU A 421 49.74 -2.28 11.38
N PHE A 422 49.44 -1.00 11.14
CA PHE A 422 50.45 0.02 10.82
C PHE A 422 51.42 0.24 11.97
N ALA A 423 50.95 0.12 13.23
CA ALA A 423 51.78 0.15 14.42
C ALA A 423 52.59 -1.14 14.66
N GLY A 424 52.59 -2.08 13.66
CA GLY A 424 53.42 -3.30 13.71
C GLY A 424 52.79 -4.50 14.42
N ARG A 425 51.51 -4.47 14.76
CA ARG A 425 50.79 -5.63 15.32
C ARG A 425 50.47 -6.67 14.25
N SER A 426 50.48 -7.94 14.63
CA SER A 426 50.01 -8.98 13.71
C SER A 426 48.47 -8.83 13.46
N PRO A 427 47.95 -9.25 12.27
CA PRO A 427 46.53 -9.12 11.97
C PRO A 427 45.59 -9.72 13.03
N VAL A 428 45.97 -10.81 13.67
CA VAL A 428 45.22 -11.47 14.74
C VAL A 428 45.22 -10.63 16.02
N GLN A 429 46.36 -10.09 16.40
CA GLN A 429 46.50 -9.22 17.59
C GLN A 429 45.75 -7.91 17.37
N ALA A 430 45.92 -7.30 16.20
CA ALA A 430 45.26 -6.06 15.81
C ALA A 430 43.73 -6.21 15.87
N ALA A 431 43.16 -7.29 15.30
CA ALA A 431 41.73 -7.55 15.35
C ALA A 431 41.17 -7.75 16.78
N ILE A 432 41.90 -8.45 17.63
CA ILE A 432 41.49 -8.67 19.04
C ILE A 432 41.56 -7.37 19.84
N GLU A 433 42.63 -6.62 19.69
CA GLU A 433 42.87 -5.36 20.42
C GLU A 433 41.85 -4.29 19.96
N ALA A 434 41.65 -4.13 18.66
CA ALA A 434 40.62 -3.26 18.09
C ALA A 434 39.21 -3.58 18.63
N SER A 435 38.86 -4.87 18.68
CA SER A 435 37.55 -5.30 19.20
C SER A 435 37.38 -4.98 20.68
N ARG A 436 38.44 -5.08 21.47
CA ARG A 436 38.41 -4.72 22.91
C ARG A 436 38.27 -3.21 23.12
N LEU A 437 39.05 -2.42 22.40
CA LEU A 437 39.08 -0.96 22.54
C LEU A 437 37.75 -0.34 22.04
N ARG A 438 37.17 -0.91 20.98
CA ARG A 438 35.94 -0.41 20.37
C ARG A 438 34.65 -1.03 20.91
N LEU A 439 34.72 -2.02 21.81
CA LEU A 439 33.54 -2.67 22.40
C LEU A 439 32.59 -1.65 23.05
N ARG A 440 33.11 -0.79 23.92
CA ARG A 440 32.30 0.21 24.63
C ARG A 440 31.65 1.23 23.67
N PRO A 441 32.39 1.90 22.77
CA PRO A 441 31.81 2.81 21.78
C PRO A 441 30.73 2.15 20.90
N ILE A 442 30.93 0.91 20.42
CA ILE A 442 29.98 0.19 19.60
C ILE A 442 28.70 -0.09 20.39
N LEU A 443 28.81 -0.61 21.60
CA LEU A 443 27.64 -0.89 22.45
C LEU A 443 26.85 0.39 22.78
N MET A 444 27.55 1.49 23.11
CA MET A 444 26.90 2.78 23.39
C MET A 444 26.14 3.31 22.18
N THR A 445 26.75 3.31 21.01
CA THR A 445 26.10 3.83 19.80
C THR A 445 25.00 2.93 19.30
N SER A 446 25.13 1.62 19.42
CA SER A 446 24.09 0.66 19.06
C SER A 446 22.89 0.76 20.01
N LEU A 447 23.13 0.86 21.33
CA LEU A 447 22.06 1.03 22.31
C LEU A 447 21.32 2.35 22.10
N ALA A 448 22.04 3.46 21.90
CA ALA A 448 21.45 4.76 21.62
C ALA A 448 20.56 4.71 20.36
N PHE A 449 21.03 4.04 19.30
CA PHE A 449 20.25 3.89 18.07
C PHE A 449 19.01 3.00 18.26
N VAL A 450 19.16 1.84 18.93
CA VAL A 450 18.06 0.92 19.24
C VAL A 450 16.97 1.66 20.06
N MET A 451 17.39 2.43 21.09
CA MET A 451 16.45 3.24 21.87
C MET A 451 15.83 4.38 21.07
N GLY A 452 16.56 4.96 20.10
CA GLY A 452 16.05 5.98 19.19
C GLY A 452 15.00 5.46 18.21
N VAL A 453 15.07 4.18 17.83
CA VAL A 453 14.09 3.53 16.93
C VAL A 453 12.90 2.94 17.69
N LEU A 454 13.03 2.72 19.00
CA LEU A 454 11.94 2.16 19.82
C LEU A 454 10.59 2.89 19.69
N PRO A 455 10.52 4.23 19.61
CA PRO A 455 9.27 4.94 19.38
C PRO A 455 8.59 4.58 18.04
N LEU A 456 9.36 4.18 17.02
CA LEU A 456 8.77 3.72 15.75
C LEU A 456 8.13 2.35 15.93
N VAL A 457 8.76 1.45 16.67
CA VAL A 457 8.22 0.11 16.97
C VAL A 457 6.91 0.22 17.79
N LEU A 458 6.90 1.14 18.76
CA LEU A 458 5.76 1.37 19.66
C LEU A 458 4.81 2.45 19.14
N SER A 459 4.89 2.81 17.86
CA SER A 459 4.08 3.89 17.29
C SER A 459 2.59 3.57 17.36
N THR A 460 1.80 4.61 17.64
CA THR A 460 0.33 4.58 17.68
C THR A 460 -0.22 5.71 16.83
N GLY A 461 -1.50 5.64 16.49
CA GLY A 461 -2.17 6.67 15.69
C GLY A 461 -2.04 6.45 14.18
N ALA A 462 -2.46 7.43 13.39
CA ALA A 462 -2.50 7.33 11.93
C ALA A 462 -1.12 6.99 11.34
N GLY A 463 -1.07 5.96 10.48
CA GLY A 463 0.16 5.46 9.84
C GLY A 463 1.13 4.75 10.81
N ALA A 464 0.65 4.31 11.97
CA ALA A 464 1.43 3.54 12.92
C ALA A 464 1.94 2.23 12.31
N GLU A 465 1.12 1.58 11.49
CA GLU A 465 1.43 0.30 10.86
C GLU A 465 2.66 0.40 9.94
N MET A 466 2.79 1.48 9.17
CA MET A 466 3.94 1.74 8.31
C MET A 466 5.21 2.02 9.12
N ARG A 467 5.08 2.88 10.15
CA ARG A 467 6.21 3.22 11.02
C ARG A 467 6.68 2.00 11.80
N SER A 468 5.76 1.21 12.33
CA SER A 468 6.06 -0.02 13.06
C SER A 468 6.72 -1.07 12.17
N ALA A 469 6.25 -1.29 10.95
CA ALA A 469 6.85 -2.23 10.01
C ALA A 469 8.34 -1.91 9.74
N MET A 470 8.65 -0.65 9.44
CA MET A 470 10.02 -0.20 9.26
C MET A 470 10.80 -0.25 10.59
N GLY A 471 10.18 0.19 11.68
CA GLY A 471 10.77 0.22 13.01
C GLY A 471 11.20 -1.16 13.50
N VAL A 472 10.35 -2.19 13.36
CA VAL A 472 10.65 -3.58 13.76
C VAL A 472 11.83 -4.13 12.97
N ALA A 473 11.87 -3.93 11.65
CA ALA A 473 12.96 -4.40 10.81
C ALA A 473 14.31 -3.77 11.24
N VAL A 474 14.34 -2.45 11.45
CA VAL A 474 15.56 -1.73 11.84
C VAL A 474 15.96 -2.06 13.29
N PHE A 475 15.01 -2.12 14.22
CA PHE A 475 15.24 -2.43 15.63
C PHE A 475 15.86 -3.83 15.81
N ALA A 476 15.19 -4.84 15.28
CA ALA A 476 15.68 -6.22 15.37
C ALA A 476 17.00 -6.39 14.61
N GLY A 477 17.11 -5.78 13.44
CA GLY A 477 18.33 -5.79 12.63
C GLY A 477 19.52 -5.19 13.36
N MET A 478 19.37 -4.05 14.03
CA MET A 478 20.44 -3.41 14.80
C MET A 478 20.90 -4.24 15.99
N ILE A 479 19.99 -4.91 16.68
CA ILE A 479 20.35 -5.86 17.74
C ILE A 479 21.21 -6.99 17.16
N GLY A 480 20.76 -7.58 16.04
CA GLY A 480 21.51 -8.64 15.37
C GLY A 480 22.87 -8.20 14.85
N VAL A 481 22.94 -7.05 14.17
CA VAL A 481 24.20 -6.46 13.69
C VAL A 481 25.18 -6.26 14.83
N THR A 482 24.69 -5.77 15.97
CA THR A 482 25.57 -5.54 17.14
C THR A 482 26.06 -6.86 17.71
N ALA A 483 25.19 -7.85 17.89
CA ALA A 483 25.56 -9.16 18.41
C ALA A 483 26.50 -9.91 17.46
N PHE A 484 26.11 -10.08 16.20
CA PHE A 484 26.93 -10.81 15.22
C PHE A 484 28.18 -10.02 14.80
N GLY A 485 28.07 -8.69 14.68
CA GLY A 485 29.17 -7.82 14.26
C GLY A 485 30.37 -7.87 15.20
N LEU A 486 30.14 -7.87 16.50
CA LEU A 486 31.20 -7.98 17.49
C LEU A 486 32.00 -9.28 17.37
N PHE A 487 31.38 -10.38 17.00
CA PHE A 487 32.03 -11.69 16.91
C PHE A 487 32.55 -12.01 15.51
N LEU A 488 31.84 -11.66 14.46
CA LEU A 488 32.17 -12.09 13.10
C LEU A 488 33.10 -11.10 12.37
N THR A 489 32.98 -9.78 12.61
CA THR A 489 33.86 -8.80 11.95
C THR A 489 35.35 -9.05 12.17
N PRO A 490 35.84 -9.33 13.40
CA PRO A 490 37.23 -9.68 13.61
C PRO A 490 37.67 -10.96 12.88
N VAL A 491 36.77 -11.92 12.75
CA VAL A 491 37.04 -13.17 12.02
C VAL A 491 37.16 -12.90 10.52
N PHE A 492 36.26 -12.11 9.95
CA PHE A 492 36.32 -11.74 8.54
C PHE A 492 37.55 -10.91 8.20
N TYR A 493 37.91 -9.95 9.07
CA TYR A 493 39.14 -9.19 8.92
C TYR A 493 40.36 -10.10 8.81
N VAL A 494 40.58 -10.97 9.81
CA VAL A 494 41.71 -11.89 9.82
C VAL A 494 41.67 -12.91 8.67
N LEU A 495 40.49 -13.39 8.28
CA LEU A 495 40.33 -14.31 7.15
C LEU A 495 40.76 -13.66 5.85
N LEU A 496 40.24 -12.47 5.55
CA LEU A 496 40.52 -11.74 4.31
C LEU A 496 41.99 -11.26 4.25
N ARG A 497 42.57 -10.81 5.37
CA ARG A 497 43.99 -10.49 5.44
C ARG A 497 44.85 -11.71 5.11
N LYS A 498 44.49 -12.89 5.61
CA LYS A 498 45.19 -14.13 5.30
C LYS A 498 45.03 -14.51 3.81
N LEU A 499 43.85 -14.39 3.24
CA LEU A 499 43.59 -14.65 1.82
C LEU A 499 44.34 -13.67 0.90
N ALA A 500 44.49 -12.41 1.32
CA ALA A 500 45.32 -11.41 0.63
C ALA A 500 46.85 -11.62 0.79
N GLY A 501 47.26 -12.74 1.39
CA GLY A 501 48.68 -13.10 1.57
C GLY A 501 49.40 -12.32 2.65
N ASN A 502 48.69 -11.71 3.60
CA ASN A 502 49.25 -10.87 4.69
C ASN A 502 50.24 -9.79 4.19
N ARG A 503 50.03 -9.31 2.96
CA ARG A 503 50.87 -8.23 2.41
C ARG A 503 50.81 -7.01 3.33
N PRO A 504 51.95 -6.30 3.59
CA PRO A 504 51.91 -5.08 4.38
C PRO A 504 50.89 -4.10 3.77
N LEU A 505 50.07 -3.49 4.61
CA LEU A 505 49.18 -2.41 4.18
C LEU A 505 50.07 -1.21 3.81
N VAL A 506 49.84 -0.62 2.64
CA VAL A 506 50.58 0.57 2.20
C VAL A 506 49.89 1.79 2.78
N GLU A 507 50.62 2.64 3.48
CA GLU A 507 50.15 3.93 3.95
C GLU A 507 50.22 4.89 2.75
N HIS A 508 49.09 5.12 2.07
CA HIS A 508 49.01 6.09 0.98
C HIS A 508 48.90 7.49 1.59
N GLY A 509 49.93 8.29 1.44
CA GLY A 509 50.02 9.67 1.93
C GLY A 509 51.35 10.07 2.59
N ALA A 510 52.24 9.14 2.83
CA ALA A 510 53.57 9.42 3.42
C ALA A 510 54.64 9.78 2.37
N HIS A 511 54.28 10.52 1.31
CA HIS A 511 55.25 11.22 0.46
C HIS A 511 55.38 12.68 0.87
N VAL A 512 55.49 12.96 2.19
CA VAL A 512 56.19 14.15 2.66
C VAL A 512 57.62 13.73 2.93
N ALA A 513 58.51 14.08 2.02
CA ALA A 513 59.95 13.89 2.21
C ALA A 513 60.36 14.41 3.60
N PRO A 514 61.25 13.71 4.34
CA PRO A 514 61.70 14.20 5.61
C PRO A 514 62.39 15.55 5.40
N ILE A 515 61.86 16.58 6.04
CA ILE A 515 62.55 17.88 6.14
C ILE A 515 63.84 17.60 6.84
N SER A 516 64.93 17.58 6.09
CA SER A 516 66.29 17.52 6.58
C SER A 516 66.51 18.73 7.49
N HIS A 517 66.52 18.51 8.80
CA HIS A 517 67.04 19.49 9.75
C HIS A 517 68.57 19.55 9.61
N ALA A 518 69.05 20.44 8.77
CA ALA A 518 70.44 20.89 8.86
C ALA A 518 70.59 21.68 10.14
N PRO A 519 71.71 21.45 10.90
CA PRO A 519 71.96 22.18 12.16
C PRO A 519 72.25 23.63 11.86
N HIS A 520 71.42 24.54 12.35
CA HIS A 520 71.74 25.98 12.35
C HIS A 520 72.88 26.27 13.30
N ALA A 521 73.98 26.72 12.68
CA ALA A 521 75.10 27.38 13.39
C ALA A 521 74.60 28.68 14.00
N ALA A 522 75.01 28.89 15.24
CA ALA A 522 74.77 30.08 16.03
C ALA A 522 75.38 31.34 15.35
N GLY A 523 74.61 32.35 15.19
CA GLY A 523 75.03 33.70 14.74
C GLY A 523 74.12 34.75 15.33
N SER A 524 74.64 35.46 16.32
CA SER A 524 74.12 36.66 16.97
C SER A 524 73.81 37.77 15.98
N ALA A 525 72.62 38.47 16.12
CA ALA A 525 72.58 39.94 16.20
C ALA A 525 71.12 40.47 16.21
N ALA A 526 70.83 41.26 17.25
CA ALA A 526 70.12 42.52 17.31
C ALA A 526 68.65 42.63 16.75
N HIS A 527 67.79 42.98 17.68
CA HIS A 527 66.47 43.64 17.48
C HIS A 527 66.55 44.92 16.66
N PRO A 528 65.47 45.31 15.96
CA PRO A 528 64.69 46.43 16.46
C PRO A 528 63.18 46.23 16.54
N VAL A 529 62.63 46.87 17.54
CA VAL A 529 61.23 47.17 17.82
C VAL A 529 60.67 48.08 16.76
N LEU A 530 59.45 47.84 16.29
CA LEU A 530 58.56 48.86 15.72
C LEU A 530 57.12 48.31 15.70
N ALA A 531 56.32 48.79 16.63
CA ALA A 531 55.15 49.67 16.46
C ALA A 531 53.93 49.14 15.71
N ALA A 532 52.87 48.95 16.47
CA ALA A 532 51.51 48.74 16.02
C ALA A 532 50.92 50.00 15.31
N PRO A 533 50.01 49.88 14.40
CA PRO A 533 49.02 50.92 14.12
C PRO A 533 47.62 50.54 14.57
N ARG A 534 46.98 51.61 15.04
CA ARG A 534 45.65 51.78 15.57
C ARG A 534 44.55 51.63 14.49
N HIS A 535 43.40 51.17 14.91
CA HIS A 535 42.11 51.35 14.20
C HIS A 535 41.73 52.83 14.04
N PRO A 536 40.89 53.13 13.07
CA PRO A 536 39.83 54.08 13.34
C PRO A 536 38.44 53.48 13.11
N HIS A 537 37.55 53.95 13.95
CA HIS A 537 36.09 53.86 13.94
C HIS A 537 35.48 54.74 12.85
N GLU A 538 34.15 54.51 12.69
CA GLU A 538 33.06 55.27 12.04
C GLU A 538 32.65 54.74 10.66
N GLY A 539 31.40 54.41 10.35
CA GLY A 539 30.10 54.85 10.85
C GLY A 539 29.27 55.20 9.65
N ALA A 540 28.22 54.41 9.39
CA ALA A 540 26.91 54.79 8.87
C ALA A 540 26.09 53.52 8.56
#